data_2d290e962d4152b7111aedcb3e76bbff
#
_entry.id   2d290e962d4152b7111aedcb3e76bbff
#
_cell.length_a   1.000
_cell.length_b   1.000
_cell.length_c   1.000
_cell.angle_alpha   90.00
_cell.angle_beta   90.00
_cell.angle_gamma   90.00
#
_symmetry.space_group_name_H-M   'P 1'
#
loop_
_entity.id
_entity.type
_entity.pdbx_description
1 polymer ?
#
loop_
_entity_poly.entity_id
_entity_poly.type
_entity_poly.pdbx_seq_one_letter_code
_entity_poly.pdbx_strand_id
1 'polypeptide(L)'
;MDFQPDLSNFAILLKGRVPRHKFCFMNAAVAFVHEQLTGKRELPDFKAGDNITVNYKIVEGNKERIQGFKGEVIKRQGEGHTATFTVRKISDGVGVERTFPLFSPNIESIELNKVGRVRRAKLYFQRDRSGKSARIKEKRMAVAGK
;
A
#
# COMPACT_ATOMS: atom_id res chain seq x y z
N MET A 1 15.63 -30.44 33.06
CA MET A 1 14.38 -30.60 32.26
C MET A 1 14.62 -29.93 30.94
N ASP A 2 15.16 -30.71 30.01
CA ASP A 2 15.56 -30.25 28.69
C ASP A 2 14.34 -30.22 27.75
N PHE A 3 13.96 -29.06 27.32
CA PHE A 3 12.87 -28.86 26.36
C PHE A 3 13.47 -28.97 24.93
N GLN A 4 13.44 -30.17 24.37
CA GLN A 4 13.75 -30.36 22.95
C GLN A 4 12.48 -30.10 22.13
N PRO A 5 12.51 -29.18 21.16
CA PRO A 5 11.40 -29.03 20.24
C PRO A 5 11.41 -30.18 19.22
N ASP A 6 10.28 -30.84 19.11
CA ASP A 6 10.01 -31.95 18.20
C ASP A 6 10.01 -31.46 16.73
N LEU A 7 11.01 -31.88 15.97
CA LEU A 7 11.24 -31.53 14.56
C LEU A 7 10.40 -32.34 13.56
N SER A 8 9.53 -33.23 14.03
CA SER A 8 8.77 -34.13 13.16
C SER A 8 7.58 -33.50 12.43
N ASN A 9 7.09 -32.31 12.87
CA ASN A 9 5.94 -31.64 12.28
C ASN A 9 6.29 -30.59 11.20
N PHE A 10 7.57 -30.44 10.84
CA PHE A 10 8.00 -29.42 9.87
C PHE A 10 7.89 -29.86 8.40
N ALA A 11 7.61 -31.13 8.14
CA ALA A 11 7.66 -31.70 6.78
C ALA A 11 6.33 -31.65 6.01
N ILE A 12 5.21 -31.29 6.62
CA ILE A 12 3.88 -31.38 5.97
C ILE A 12 3.39 -30.07 5.37
N LEU A 13 4.04 -28.94 5.67
CA LEU A 13 3.57 -27.60 5.23
C LEU A 13 4.20 -27.07 3.92
N LEU A 14 4.95 -27.87 3.17
CA LEU A 14 5.71 -27.42 1.99
C LEU A 14 5.10 -27.81 0.64
N LYS A 15 3.77 -27.97 0.51
CA LYS A 15 3.11 -28.11 -0.82
C LYS A 15 2.40 -26.84 -1.31
N GLY A 16 2.64 -25.69 -0.71
CA GLY A 16 2.26 -24.38 -1.27
C GLY A 16 3.42 -23.80 -2.07
N ARG A 17 3.19 -23.45 -3.33
CA ARG A 17 4.12 -22.75 -4.23
C ARG A 17 4.58 -21.46 -3.56
N VAL A 18 5.71 -21.49 -2.85
CA VAL A 18 6.33 -20.31 -2.23
C VAL A 18 6.74 -19.37 -3.35
N PRO A 19 6.25 -18.14 -3.41
CA PRO A 19 6.73 -17.18 -4.38
C PRO A 19 8.22 -16.96 -4.12
N ARG A 20 9.04 -17.14 -5.18
CA ARG A 20 10.48 -16.88 -5.15
C ARG A 20 10.75 -15.39 -4.99
N HIS A 21 10.39 -14.82 -3.85
CA HIS A 21 10.99 -13.57 -3.43
C HIS A 21 12.39 -13.89 -2.94
N LYS A 22 13.37 -13.26 -3.56
CA LYS A 22 14.76 -13.25 -3.09
C LYS A 22 14.74 -12.74 -1.64
N PHE A 23 14.70 -13.66 -0.69
CA PHE A 23 15.03 -13.37 0.69
C PHE A 23 16.49 -12.93 0.69
N CYS A 24 16.72 -11.63 0.54
CA CYS A 24 17.91 -11.02 1.05
C CYS A 24 17.94 -11.39 2.53
N PHE A 25 19.00 -12.03 2.99
CA PHE A 25 19.17 -12.45 4.39
C PHE A 25 19.03 -11.22 5.29
N MET A 26 17.80 -10.91 5.67
CA MET A 26 17.57 -9.88 6.67
C MET A 26 18.03 -10.43 8.00
N ASN A 27 18.94 -9.67 8.65
CA ASN A 27 19.41 -10.00 9.97
C ASN A 27 18.19 -10.22 10.89
N ALA A 28 18.16 -11.28 11.70
CA ALA A 28 17.03 -11.62 12.56
C ALA A 28 16.57 -10.44 13.43
N ALA A 29 17.50 -9.60 13.88
CA ALA A 29 17.21 -8.37 14.61
C ALA A 29 16.39 -7.36 13.76
N VAL A 30 16.70 -7.23 12.47
CA VAL A 30 15.95 -6.36 11.56
C VAL A 30 14.55 -6.92 11.30
N ALA A 31 14.42 -8.24 11.14
CA ALA A 31 13.12 -8.89 10.98
C ALA A 31 12.22 -8.66 12.21
N PHE A 32 12.77 -8.78 13.42
CA PHE A 32 12.06 -8.51 14.66
C PHE A 32 11.58 -7.06 14.74
N VAL A 33 12.44 -6.08 14.42
CA VAL A 33 12.06 -4.66 14.41
C VAL A 33 10.99 -4.38 13.35
N HIS A 34 11.06 -5.04 12.18
CA HIS A 34 10.01 -4.95 11.16
C HIS A 34 8.65 -5.40 11.68
N GLU A 35 8.61 -6.53 12.35
CA GLU A 35 7.37 -7.08 12.92
C GLU A 35 6.76 -6.14 13.95
N GLN A 36 7.59 -5.52 14.79
CA GLN A 36 7.16 -4.53 15.78
C GLN A 36 6.62 -3.24 15.12
N LEU A 37 7.29 -2.74 14.08
CA LEU A 37 6.92 -1.48 13.41
C LEU A 37 5.75 -1.62 12.44
N THR A 38 5.61 -2.77 11.76
CA THR A 38 4.50 -2.98 10.83
C THR A 38 3.17 -3.14 11.51
N GLY A 39 3.14 -3.50 12.81
CA GLY A 39 1.92 -3.65 13.57
C GLY A 39 0.80 -4.34 12.79
N LYS A 40 -0.15 -4.97 13.40
CA LYS A 40 -1.28 -5.65 12.72
C LYS A 40 -2.32 -4.64 12.18
N ARG A 41 -1.89 -3.69 11.33
CA ARG A 41 -2.83 -2.78 10.66
C ARG A 41 -3.41 -3.47 9.44
N GLU A 42 -4.70 -3.62 9.41
CA GLU A 42 -5.44 -4.08 8.24
C GLU A 42 -5.49 -2.95 7.21
N LEU A 43 -4.58 -3.01 6.25
CA LEU A 43 -4.55 -2.07 5.13
C LEU A 43 -5.24 -2.72 3.93
N PRO A 44 -6.06 -1.97 3.19
CA PRO A 44 -6.66 -2.48 1.96
C PRO A 44 -5.58 -2.81 0.93
N ASP A 45 -5.80 -3.85 0.13
CA ASP A 45 -4.91 -4.14 -1.00
C ASP A 45 -5.28 -3.21 -2.16
N PHE A 46 -4.34 -2.33 -2.52
CA PHE A 46 -4.48 -1.41 -3.64
C PHE A 46 -3.22 -1.39 -4.50
N LYS A 47 -3.36 -0.98 -5.74
CA LYS A 47 -2.30 -0.95 -6.77
C LYS A 47 -2.15 0.45 -7.35
N ALA A 48 -1.07 0.64 -8.13
CA ALA A 48 -0.98 1.81 -8.98
C ALA A 48 -2.18 1.85 -9.94
N GLY A 49 -2.78 3.04 -10.08
CA GLY A 49 -3.97 3.28 -10.89
C GLY A 49 -5.29 3.26 -10.11
N ASP A 50 -5.29 2.80 -8.87
CA ASP A 50 -6.48 2.83 -8.04
C ASP A 50 -6.71 4.24 -7.48
N ASN A 51 -7.97 4.61 -7.31
CA ASN A 51 -8.36 5.86 -6.67
C ASN A 51 -8.63 5.58 -5.20
N ILE A 52 -7.87 6.23 -4.34
CA ILE A 52 -7.94 6.04 -2.89
C ILE A 52 -8.12 7.37 -2.18
N THR A 53 -8.69 7.30 -0.97
CA THR A 53 -8.70 8.40 -0.01
C THR A 53 -7.80 8.01 1.16
N VAL A 54 -6.78 8.82 1.43
CA VAL A 54 -5.88 8.65 2.57
C VAL A 54 -6.29 9.64 3.65
N ASN A 55 -6.77 9.15 4.77
CA ASN A 55 -7.08 9.96 5.93
C ASN A 55 -5.81 10.13 6.77
N TYR A 56 -5.24 11.32 6.69
CA TYR A 56 -3.97 11.65 7.31
C TYR A 56 -4.17 12.55 8.53
N LYS A 57 -3.63 12.16 9.66
CA LYS A 57 -3.67 12.88 10.92
C LYS A 57 -2.62 13.99 10.91
N ILE A 58 -3.04 15.20 11.12
CA ILE A 58 -2.18 16.40 11.24
C ILE A 58 -2.24 16.86 12.69
N VAL A 59 -1.08 17.01 13.30
CA VAL A 59 -0.93 17.53 14.66
C VAL A 59 -0.41 18.98 14.53
N GLU A 60 -1.22 19.94 15.00
CA GLU A 60 -0.88 21.36 14.98
C GLU A 60 -0.90 21.89 16.43
N GLY A 61 0.28 21.91 17.06
CA GLY A 61 0.38 22.21 18.49
C GLY A 61 -0.39 21.20 19.35
N ASN A 62 -1.41 21.64 20.05
CA ASN A 62 -2.25 20.80 20.90
C ASN A 62 -3.52 20.27 20.20
N LYS A 63 -3.71 20.60 18.93
CA LYS A 63 -4.88 20.18 18.16
C LYS A 63 -4.50 19.11 17.14
N GLU A 64 -5.35 18.09 17.05
CA GLU A 64 -5.24 17.04 16.06
C GLU A 64 -6.43 17.15 15.09
N ARG A 65 -6.16 17.07 13.80
CA ARG A 65 -7.21 17.01 12.78
C ARG A 65 -6.89 15.98 11.73
N ILE A 66 -7.93 15.38 11.18
CA ILE A 66 -7.82 14.41 10.09
C ILE A 66 -8.06 15.14 8.78
N GLN A 67 -7.16 14.94 7.83
CA GLN A 67 -7.29 15.48 6.49
C GLN A 67 -7.34 14.36 5.46
N GLY A 68 -8.44 14.28 4.71
CA GLY A 68 -8.59 13.35 3.59
C GLY A 68 -7.81 13.83 2.36
N PHE A 69 -6.95 12.99 1.82
CA PHE A 69 -6.26 13.21 0.55
C PHE A 69 -6.76 12.19 -0.47
N LYS A 70 -7.71 12.60 -1.32
CA LYS A 70 -8.30 11.76 -2.36
C LYS A 70 -7.55 11.94 -3.67
N GLY A 71 -7.11 10.85 -4.28
CA GLY A 71 -6.40 10.91 -5.54
C GLY A 71 -6.13 9.54 -6.16
N GLU A 72 -5.36 9.53 -7.24
CA GLU A 72 -4.95 8.32 -7.96
C GLU A 72 -3.55 7.90 -7.52
N VAL A 73 -3.35 6.61 -7.28
CA VAL A 73 -2.04 6.05 -6.94
C VAL A 73 -1.17 5.99 -8.19
N ILE A 74 -0.06 6.74 -8.21
CA ILE A 74 0.88 6.74 -9.33
C ILE A 74 1.88 5.60 -9.21
N LYS A 75 2.38 5.36 -8.02
CA LYS A 75 3.36 4.29 -7.76
C LYS A 75 3.23 3.74 -6.36
N ARG A 76 3.62 2.49 -6.21
CA ARG A 76 3.90 1.84 -4.93
C ARG A 76 5.30 1.24 -5.03
N GLN A 77 6.13 1.40 -4.03
CA GLN A 77 7.51 0.92 -3.99
C GLN A 77 7.94 0.56 -2.57
N GLY A 78 8.97 -0.26 -2.48
CA GLY A 78 9.48 -0.78 -1.21
C GLY A 78 8.66 -1.95 -0.68
N GLU A 79 9.17 -2.61 0.33
CA GLU A 79 8.57 -3.76 0.99
C GLU A 79 8.61 -3.57 2.50
N GLY A 80 7.69 -4.21 3.21
CA GLY A 80 7.59 -4.12 4.66
C GLY A 80 7.43 -2.67 5.15
N HIS A 81 8.11 -2.29 6.21
CA HIS A 81 8.01 -0.97 6.85
C HIS A 81 8.51 0.19 5.96
N THR A 82 9.39 -0.09 4.98
CA THR A 82 9.88 0.93 4.03
C THR A 82 8.95 1.15 2.83
N ALA A 83 7.84 0.41 2.77
CA ALA A 83 6.88 0.55 1.69
C ALA A 83 6.29 1.96 1.66
N THR A 84 6.31 2.56 0.48
CA THR A 84 5.74 3.89 0.23
C THR A 84 4.84 3.86 -0.99
N PHE A 85 3.85 4.74 -1.00
CA PHE A 85 3.01 4.96 -2.16
C PHE A 85 2.82 6.45 -2.42
N THR A 86 2.67 6.82 -3.69
CA THR A 86 2.49 8.20 -4.11
C THR A 86 1.09 8.37 -4.70
N VAL A 87 0.35 9.32 -4.16
CA VAL A 87 -0.98 9.68 -4.61
C VAL A 87 -0.93 11.04 -5.29
N ARG A 88 -1.58 11.16 -6.45
CA ARG A 88 -1.73 12.40 -7.20
C ARG A 88 -3.18 12.83 -7.22
N LYS A 89 -3.41 14.10 -6.98
CA LYS A 89 -4.69 14.77 -7.22
C LYS A 89 -4.47 16.05 -8.02
N ILE A 90 -5.51 16.50 -8.69
CA ILE A 90 -5.54 17.83 -9.31
C ILE A 90 -6.31 18.72 -8.36
N SER A 91 -5.68 19.83 -7.92
CA SER A 91 -6.29 20.84 -7.09
C SER A 91 -6.11 22.17 -7.79
N ASP A 92 -7.21 22.86 -8.08
CA ASP A 92 -7.22 24.18 -8.74
C ASP A 92 -6.41 24.22 -10.05
N GLY A 93 -6.47 23.14 -10.84
CA GLY A 93 -5.72 23.01 -12.08
C GLY A 93 -4.27 22.56 -11.92
N VAL A 94 -3.75 22.50 -10.68
CA VAL A 94 -2.38 22.10 -10.39
C VAL A 94 -2.35 20.63 -9.95
N GLY A 95 -1.42 19.86 -10.51
CA GLY A 95 -1.18 18.48 -10.10
C GLY A 95 -0.36 18.40 -8.82
N VAL A 96 -0.96 17.94 -7.73
CA VAL A 96 -0.30 17.78 -6.43
C VAL A 96 -0.03 16.30 -6.20
N GLU A 97 1.23 15.97 -5.90
CA GLU A 97 1.67 14.61 -5.55
C GLU A 97 2.13 14.56 -4.10
N ARG A 98 1.66 13.56 -3.37
CA ARG A 98 2.12 13.30 -2.01
C ARG A 98 2.53 11.85 -1.86
N THR A 99 3.70 11.64 -1.27
CA THR A 99 4.22 10.30 -0.98
C THR A 99 3.98 10.01 0.50
N PHE A 100 3.36 8.85 0.75
CA PHE A 100 3.03 8.38 2.09
C PHE A 100 3.80 7.09 2.37
N PRO A 101 4.46 6.97 3.53
CA PRO A 101 4.90 5.67 4.04
C PRO A 101 3.67 4.82 4.41
N LEU A 102 3.61 3.57 3.96
CA LEU A 102 2.44 2.71 4.12
C LEU A 102 2.08 2.46 5.59
N PHE A 103 3.10 2.28 6.43
CA PHE A 103 2.95 1.99 7.86
C PHE A 103 3.14 3.22 8.77
N SER A 104 2.99 4.44 8.21
CA SER A 104 3.11 5.66 9.01
C SER A 104 2.04 5.71 10.10
N PRO A 105 2.40 6.06 11.36
CA PRO A 105 1.43 6.24 12.44
C PRO A 105 0.43 7.38 12.17
N ASN A 106 0.80 8.32 11.30
CA ASN A 106 -0.03 9.45 10.95
C ASN A 106 -1.12 9.11 9.91
N ILE A 107 -1.09 7.91 9.31
CA ILE A 107 -2.19 7.43 8.46
C ILE A 107 -3.20 6.77 9.39
N GLU A 108 -4.40 7.32 9.43
CA GLU A 108 -5.50 6.76 10.20
C GLU A 108 -6.19 5.63 9.45
N SER A 109 -6.61 5.92 8.23
CA SER A 109 -7.27 4.94 7.36
C SER A 109 -6.97 5.20 5.88
N ILE A 110 -7.09 4.16 5.08
CA ILE A 110 -7.01 4.22 3.62
C ILE A 110 -8.30 3.60 3.08
N GLU A 111 -9.03 4.36 2.29
CA GLU A 111 -10.27 3.92 1.66
C GLU A 111 -10.05 3.73 0.17
N LEU A 112 -10.43 2.57 -0.36
CA LEU A 112 -10.39 2.27 -1.78
C LEU A 112 -11.72 2.72 -2.43
N ASN A 113 -11.67 3.79 -3.23
CA ASN A 113 -12.85 4.32 -3.90
C ASN A 113 -13.15 3.59 -5.21
N LYS A 114 -12.10 3.37 -6.03
CA LYS A 114 -12.24 2.79 -7.36
C LYS A 114 -11.00 1.98 -7.71
N VAL A 115 -11.21 0.84 -8.34
CA VAL A 115 -10.13 -0.02 -8.85
C VAL A 115 -9.83 0.36 -10.30
N GLY A 116 -8.59 0.78 -10.57
CA GLY A 116 -8.16 1.17 -11.89
C GLY A 116 -7.67 0.01 -12.75
N ARG A 117 -7.93 0.06 -14.06
CA ARG A 117 -7.34 -0.87 -15.03
C ARG A 117 -6.11 -0.25 -15.68
N VAL A 118 -4.94 -0.65 -15.24
CA VAL A 118 -3.65 -0.18 -15.76
C VAL A 118 -2.75 -1.34 -16.18
N ARG A 119 -1.81 -1.07 -17.09
CA ARG A 119 -0.85 -2.07 -17.59
C ARG A 119 0.56 -1.88 -16.99
N ARG A 120 0.79 -0.77 -16.30
CA ARG A 120 2.10 -0.40 -15.75
C ARG A 120 2.03 -0.29 -14.23
N ALA A 121 3.10 -0.67 -13.56
CA ALA A 121 3.23 -0.53 -12.09
C ALA A 121 3.54 0.91 -11.65
N LYS A 122 4.07 1.74 -12.54
CA LYS A 122 4.38 3.15 -12.28
C LYS A 122 3.78 4.00 -13.40
N LEU A 123 2.99 5.01 -13.04
CA LEU A 123 2.14 5.79 -13.94
C LEU A 123 2.67 7.23 -14.11
N TYR A 124 3.96 7.40 -14.34
CA TYR A 124 4.55 8.75 -14.47
C TYR A 124 3.98 9.56 -15.61
N PHE A 125 3.48 8.92 -16.66
CA PHE A 125 2.82 9.57 -17.78
C PHE A 125 1.56 10.37 -17.40
N GLN A 126 1.01 10.12 -16.19
CA GLN A 126 -0.13 10.90 -15.69
C GLN A 126 0.21 12.36 -15.41
N ARG A 127 1.49 12.67 -15.26
CA ARG A 127 1.95 14.03 -15.01
C ARG A 127 1.73 14.94 -16.22
N ASP A 128 1.88 14.37 -17.41
CA ASP A 128 1.78 15.08 -18.70
C ASP A 128 0.34 15.10 -19.24
N ARG A 129 -0.59 14.40 -18.57
CA ARG A 129 -1.97 14.28 -19.00
C ARG A 129 -2.89 15.12 -18.17
N SER A 130 -3.88 15.75 -18.83
CA SER A 130 -4.92 16.55 -18.19
C SER A 130 -6.30 16.21 -18.75
N GLY A 131 -7.35 16.56 -18.02
CA GLY A 131 -8.73 16.40 -18.45
C GLY A 131 -9.13 14.96 -18.73
N LYS A 132 -9.75 14.71 -19.88
CA LYS A 132 -10.27 13.39 -20.27
C LYS A 132 -9.17 12.34 -20.46
N SER A 133 -7.97 12.73 -20.93
CA SER A 133 -6.84 11.82 -21.19
C SER A 133 -6.17 11.32 -19.91
N ALA A 134 -6.34 12.03 -18.80
CA ALA A 134 -5.82 11.64 -17.49
C ALA A 134 -6.70 10.62 -16.77
N ARG A 135 -7.95 10.42 -17.21
CA ARG A 135 -8.87 9.50 -16.52
C ARG A 135 -8.43 8.05 -16.71
N ILE A 136 -8.23 7.36 -15.60
CA ILE A 136 -7.96 5.92 -15.57
C ILE A 136 -9.29 5.17 -15.73
N LYS A 137 -9.32 4.20 -16.64
CA LYS A 137 -10.50 3.34 -16.83
C LYS A 137 -10.69 2.45 -15.59
N GLU A 138 -11.92 2.39 -15.09
CA GLU A 138 -12.29 1.54 -13.99
C GLU A 138 -12.31 0.07 -14.41
N LYS A 139 -11.81 -0.82 -13.55
CA LYS A 139 -11.91 -2.25 -13.73
C LYS A 139 -13.34 -2.66 -13.38
N ARG A 140 -14.12 -3.03 -14.39
CA ARG A 140 -15.45 -3.62 -14.15
C ARG A 140 -15.24 -4.93 -13.37
N MET A 141 -15.68 -4.98 -12.13
CA MET A 141 -15.84 -6.26 -11.47
C MET A 141 -16.96 -6.98 -12.21
N ALA A 142 -16.72 -8.22 -12.63
CA ALA A 142 -17.79 -9.07 -13.09
C ALA A 142 -18.75 -9.19 -11.91
N VAL A 143 -19.95 -8.62 -12.07
CA VAL A 143 -21.03 -8.86 -11.14
C VAL A 143 -21.26 -10.36 -11.22
N ALA A 144 -20.91 -11.09 -10.15
CA ALA A 144 -21.27 -12.48 -10.03
C ALA A 144 -22.80 -12.52 -10.20
N GLY A 145 -23.24 -13.13 -11.31
CA GLY A 145 -24.64 -13.18 -11.65
C GLY A 145 -25.46 -13.75 -10.50
N LYS A 146 -26.55 -13.08 -10.24
CA LYS A 146 -27.58 -13.46 -9.29
C LYS A 146 -28.28 -14.73 -9.77
#